data_0d8cc98b0ff86a8b0054b0856330e8ac
#
_entry.id   0d8cc98b0ff86a8b0054b0856330e8ac
#
_cell.length_a   1.000
_cell.length_b   1.000
_cell.length_c   1.000
_cell.angle_alpha   90.00
_cell.angle_beta   90.00
_cell.angle_gamma   90.00
#
_symmetry.space_group_name_H-M   'P 1'
#
loop_
_entity.id
_entity.type
_entity.pdbx_description
1 polymer ?
#
loop_
_entity_poly.entity_id
_entity_poly.type
_entity_poly.pdbx_seq_one_letter_code
_entity_poly.pdbx_strand_id
1 'polypeptide(L)'
;MALYFFHLTDGHQALIDPEGREVADFSQIPDMALKEARAMISQDALGGRINLNQYIEVRDDAGKLVHQLAFRDAVRISDCD
;
A
#
# COMPACT_ATOMS: atom_id res chain seq x y z
N MET A 1 -11.99 -17.03 4.89
CA MET A 1 -10.96 -16.22 4.20
C MET A 1 -11.59 -15.46 3.09
N ALA A 2 -11.14 -14.25 2.90
CA ALA A 2 -11.66 -13.38 1.85
C ALA A 2 -10.50 -12.88 1.00
N LEU A 3 -10.81 -12.55 -0.24
CA LEU A 3 -9.83 -12.09 -1.21
C LEU A 3 -9.86 -10.56 -1.25
N TYR A 4 -8.69 -9.94 -1.11
CA TYR A 4 -8.54 -8.49 -1.15
C TYR A 4 -7.45 -8.12 -2.15
N PHE A 5 -7.60 -6.94 -2.74
CA PHE A 5 -6.69 -6.47 -3.77
C PHE A 5 -5.99 -5.20 -3.28
N PHE A 6 -4.67 -5.20 -3.34
CA PHE A 6 -3.85 -4.10 -2.87
C PHE A 6 -3.31 -3.36 -4.08
N HIS A 7 -4.00 -2.30 -4.47
CA HIS A 7 -3.61 -1.51 -5.64
C HIS A 7 -2.72 -0.36 -5.23
N LEU A 8 -1.78 0.00 -6.11
CA LEU A 8 -0.92 1.16 -5.91
C LEU A 8 -1.41 2.28 -6.81
N THR A 9 -1.59 3.47 -6.27
CA THR A 9 -2.04 4.60 -7.07
C THR A 9 -1.40 5.90 -6.60
N ASP A 10 -1.25 6.85 -7.53
CA ASP A 10 -0.80 8.21 -7.20
C ASP A 10 -1.91 9.23 -7.43
N GLY A 11 -3.14 8.75 -7.64
CA GLY A 11 -4.27 9.62 -7.92
C GLY A 11 -4.53 9.84 -9.40
N HIS A 12 -3.55 9.54 -10.25
CA HIS A 12 -3.69 9.69 -11.71
C HIS A 12 -3.60 8.34 -12.41
N GLN A 13 -2.70 7.50 -11.95
CA GLN A 13 -2.51 6.17 -12.51
C GLN A 13 -2.60 5.16 -11.38
N ALA A 14 -3.02 3.97 -11.72
CA ALA A 14 -3.11 2.89 -10.74
C ALA A 14 -2.45 1.65 -11.30
N LEU A 15 -1.63 1.03 -10.46
CA LEU A 15 -1.08 -0.28 -10.74
C LEU A 15 -1.99 -1.27 -10.05
N ILE A 16 -2.73 -2.02 -10.86
CA ILE A 16 -3.77 -2.91 -10.36
C ILE A 16 -3.14 -4.23 -9.93
N ASP A 17 -3.54 -4.69 -8.74
CA ASP A 17 -3.15 -6.01 -8.27
C ASP A 17 -4.03 -7.04 -8.98
N PRO A 18 -3.49 -7.86 -9.89
CA PRO A 18 -4.33 -8.75 -10.70
C PRO A 18 -4.75 -10.02 -9.98
N GLU A 19 -4.07 -10.40 -8.91
CA GLU A 19 -4.31 -11.68 -8.27
C GLU A 19 -4.97 -11.57 -6.92
N GLY A 20 -4.68 -10.49 -6.19
CA GLY A 20 -5.20 -10.33 -4.84
C GLY A 20 -4.48 -11.20 -3.83
N ARG A 21 -4.91 -11.09 -2.59
CA ARG A 21 -4.38 -11.87 -1.48
C ARG A 21 -5.53 -12.37 -0.62
N GLU A 22 -5.42 -13.60 -0.18
CA GLU A 22 -6.36 -14.13 0.79
C GLU A 22 -5.97 -13.63 2.17
N VAL A 23 -6.95 -13.09 2.89
CA VAL A 23 -6.75 -12.54 4.21
C VAL A 23 -7.69 -13.26 5.16
N ALA A 24 -7.12 -13.89 6.18
CA ALA A 24 -7.90 -14.67 7.12
C ALA A 24 -8.70 -13.78 8.07
N ASP A 25 -8.15 -12.63 8.42
CA ASP A 25 -8.75 -11.74 9.40
C ASP A 25 -8.65 -10.31 8.87
N PHE A 26 -9.80 -9.66 8.72
CA PHE A 26 -9.87 -8.30 8.21
C PHE A 26 -8.98 -7.34 9.00
N SER A 27 -8.81 -7.57 10.29
CA SER A 27 -7.99 -6.71 11.13
C SER A 27 -6.51 -6.74 10.74
N GLN A 28 -6.08 -7.69 9.92
CA GLN A 28 -4.70 -7.77 9.45
C GLN A 28 -4.42 -6.80 8.31
N ILE A 29 -5.45 -6.28 7.65
CA ILE A 29 -5.28 -5.47 6.44
C ILE A 29 -4.43 -4.22 6.67
N PRO A 30 -4.65 -3.41 7.73
CA PRO A 30 -3.81 -2.24 7.91
C PRO A 30 -2.32 -2.58 8.02
N ASP A 31 -1.98 -3.66 8.74
CA ASP A 31 -0.60 -4.07 8.89
C ASP A 31 -0.02 -4.58 7.58
N MET A 32 -0.81 -5.31 6.81
CA MET A 32 -0.37 -5.80 5.50
C MET A 32 -0.11 -4.64 4.54
N ALA A 33 -1.00 -3.63 4.54
CA ALA A 33 -0.82 -2.45 3.71
C ALA A 33 0.44 -1.69 4.11
N LEU A 34 0.69 -1.58 5.41
CA LEU A 34 1.86 -0.89 5.93
C LEU A 34 3.15 -1.58 5.48
N LYS A 35 3.20 -2.90 5.59
CA LYS A 35 4.37 -3.66 5.16
C LYS A 35 4.59 -3.56 3.67
N GLU A 36 3.51 -3.59 2.90
CA GLU A 36 3.60 -3.46 1.45
C GLU A 36 4.15 -2.09 1.06
N ALA A 37 3.64 -1.02 1.66
CA ALA A 37 4.11 0.32 1.37
C ALA A 37 5.58 0.48 1.73
N ARG A 38 6.00 -0.04 2.88
CA ARG A 38 7.39 0.05 3.30
C ARG A 38 8.32 -0.73 2.39
N ALA A 39 7.87 -1.88 1.89
CA ALA A 39 8.67 -2.65 0.95
C ALA A 39 8.88 -1.88 -0.35
N MET A 40 7.84 -1.23 -0.84
CA MET A 40 7.94 -0.43 -2.05
C MET A 40 8.84 0.78 -1.86
N ILE A 41 8.74 1.47 -0.73
CA ILE A 41 9.59 2.61 -0.42
C ILE A 41 11.04 2.17 -0.34
N SER A 42 11.29 1.01 0.23
CA SER A 42 12.64 0.46 0.32
C SER A 42 13.25 0.23 -1.06
N GLN A 43 12.47 -0.35 -1.98
CA GLN A 43 12.93 -0.55 -3.34
C GLN A 43 13.19 0.76 -4.05
N ASP A 44 12.30 1.73 -3.86
CA ASP A 44 12.47 3.05 -4.45
C ASP A 44 13.73 3.73 -3.94
N ALA A 45 14.00 3.59 -2.64
CA ALA A 45 15.19 4.19 -2.03
C ALA A 45 16.47 3.62 -2.62
N LEU A 46 16.48 2.33 -2.95
CA LEU A 46 17.64 1.72 -3.58
C LEU A 46 17.90 2.32 -4.95
N GLY A 47 16.86 2.78 -5.63
CA GLY A 47 16.98 3.46 -6.90
C GLY A 47 17.28 4.95 -6.76
N GLY A 48 17.35 5.46 -5.54
CA GLY A 48 17.70 6.84 -5.28
C GLY A 48 16.55 7.82 -5.34
N ARG A 49 15.32 7.33 -5.43
CA ARG A 49 14.17 8.23 -5.55
C ARG A 49 12.96 7.63 -4.83
N ILE A 50 12.37 8.41 -3.95
CA ILE A 50 11.17 8.00 -3.21
C ILE A 50 10.03 8.93 -3.58
N ASN A 51 8.87 8.36 -3.93
CA ASN A 51 7.67 9.14 -4.23
C ASN A 51 6.66 8.92 -3.11
N LEU A 52 6.48 9.94 -2.27
CA LEU A 52 5.55 9.86 -1.15
C LEU A 52 4.13 10.31 -1.50
N ASN A 53 3.88 10.59 -2.77
CA ASN A 53 2.54 10.97 -3.24
C ASN A 53 1.70 9.77 -3.63
N GLN A 54 2.22 8.58 -3.43
CA GLN A 54 1.50 7.35 -3.72
C GLN A 54 0.76 6.86 -2.49
N TYR A 55 -0.21 5.99 -2.73
CA TYR A 55 -0.90 5.31 -1.64
C TYR A 55 -1.39 3.95 -2.11
N ILE A 56 -1.68 3.09 -1.13
CA ILE A 56 -2.22 1.76 -1.38
C ILE A 56 -3.70 1.80 -1.10
N GLU A 57 -4.49 1.32 -2.05
CA GLU A 57 -5.92 1.13 -1.88
C GLU A 57 -6.19 -0.36 -1.76
N VAL A 58 -6.86 -0.76 -0.70
CA VAL A 58 -7.26 -2.15 -0.52
C VAL A 58 -8.74 -2.25 -0.81
N ARG A 59 -9.09 -3.10 -1.76
CA ARG A 59 -10.47 -3.32 -2.15
C ARG A 59 -10.83 -4.78 -1.98
N ASP A 60 -12.11 -5.03 -1.68
CA ASP A 60 -12.59 -6.40 -1.60
C ASP A 60 -12.89 -6.91 -3.02
N ASP A 61 -13.38 -8.14 -3.11
CA ASP A 61 -13.63 -8.77 -4.41
C ASP A 61 -14.86 -8.18 -5.11
N ALA A 62 -15.64 -7.36 -4.43
CA ALA A 62 -16.73 -6.61 -5.04
C ALA A 62 -16.26 -5.21 -5.49
N GLY A 63 -15.00 -4.87 -5.29
CA GLY A 63 -14.46 -3.58 -5.68
C GLY A 63 -14.66 -2.47 -4.67
N LYS A 64 -15.13 -2.80 -3.48
CA LYS A 64 -15.35 -1.80 -2.45
C LYS A 64 -14.05 -1.44 -1.75
N LEU A 65 -13.80 -0.15 -1.59
CA LEU A 65 -12.63 0.33 -0.87
C LEU A 65 -12.80 0.03 0.62
N VAL A 66 -11.89 -0.76 1.18
CA VAL A 66 -11.97 -1.16 2.59
C VAL A 66 -10.85 -0.55 3.42
N HIS A 67 -9.76 -0.11 2.79
CA HIS A 67 -8.64 0.50 3.49
C HIS A 67 -7.80 1.31 2.51
N GLN A 68 -7.16 2.34 3.00
CA GLN A 68 -6.28 3.18 2.19
C GLN A 68 -5.14 3.66 3.07
N LEU A 69 -3.92 3.61 2.53
CA LEU A 69 -2.73 4.02 3.27
C LEU A 69 -1.86 4.88 2.37
N ALA A 70 -1.62 6.12 2.76
CA ALA A 70 -0.69 6.99 2.04
C ALA A 70 0.74 6.60 2.40
N PHE A 71 1.63 6.65 1.40
CA PHE A 71 3.04 6.31 1.64
C PHE A 71 3.66 7.20 2.71
N ARG A 72 3.28 8.47 2.73
CA ARG A 72 3.83 9.40 3.72
C ARG A 72 3.46 9.02 5.15
N ASP A 73 2.41 8.24 5.31
CA ASP A 73 1.99 7.77 6.63
C ASP A 73 2.62 6.43 6.99
N ALA A 74 3.31 5.79 6.04
CA ALA A 74 3.93 4.50 6.27
C ALA A 74 5.32 4.61 6.87
N VAL A 75 5.96 5.77 6.75
CA VAL A 75 7.31 5.98 7.21
C VAL A 75 7.40 7.32 7.93
N ARG A 76 8.41 7.43 8.76
CA ARG A 76 8.73 8.67 9.43
C ARG A 76 10.06 9.14 8.91
N ILE A 77 10.08 10.35 8.37
CA ILE A 77 11.30 10.93 7.84
C ILE A 77 11.80 11.94 8.85
N SER A 78 13.03 11.77 9.30
CA SER A 78 13.66 12.69 10.24
C SER A 78 14.87 13.30 9.58
N ASP A 79 14.97 14.59 9.72
CA ASP A 79 16.20 15.25 9.42
C ASP A 79 17.02 15.22 10.66
N CYS A 80 18.24 14.99 10.50
CA CYS A 80 19.07 14.85 11.62
C CYS A 80 19.23 16.15 12.34
N ASP A 81 19.23 16.15 13.55
CA ASP A 81 19.62 17.26 14.20
C ASP A 81 20.21 17.01 15.43
#